data_5b3ac80b390601e9bea84906f0e1a28a
#
_entry.id   5b3ac80b390601e9bea84906f0e1a28a
#
_cell.length_a   1.000
_cell.length_b   1.000
_cell.length_c   1.000
_cell.angle_alpha   90.00
_cell.angle_beta   90.00
_cell.angle_gamma   90.00
#
_symmetry.space_group_name_H-M   'P 1'
#
loop_
_entity.id
_entity.type
_entity.pdbx_description
1 polymer ?
#
loop_
_entity_poly.entity_id
_entity_poly.type
_entity_poly.pdbx_seq_one_letter_code
_entity_poly.pdbx_strand_id
1 'polypeptide(L)'
;MHQYLDLMQKILDEGVEQMDRTGTGTLSLFGGQMRFDLAKGFPLLTTKKLHLRSIIVELLWFLRGDTNVRWLQERKVSIWDEWADEKGDLGPVYGKQWRDWETADGRHVDQIRDLIDLIKRDPGSRRQIVTAWNPGEIERMALAPCHCLFQTQVAAGRLNLQLYQRSADFFLGVPFNIASYALLTHMLARECGLEPGTFVWTGGDVHLYSNHLEQAREQLSREPRPLPKLVVKDRGQSLFDYEPEDFVFEAYDPHPHIKAPVAV
;
A
#
# COMPACT_ATOMS: atom_id res chain seq x y z
N MET A 1 15.08 -7.34 2.30
CA MET A 1 14.51 -6.56 1.15
C MET A 1 15.11 -6.94 -0.22
N HIS A 2 15.86 -8.06 -0.31
CA HIS A 2 16.47 -8.50 -1.57
C HIS A 2 15.43 -8.73 -2.67
N GLN A 3 14.26 -9.35 -2.34
CA GLN A 3 13.19 -9.60 -3.31
C GLN A 3 12.68 -8.34 -4.04
N TYR A 4 12.75 -7.16 -3.40
CA TYR A 4 12.44 -5.88 -4.06
C TYR A 4 13.56 -5.46 -5.03
N LEU A 5 14.82 -5.60 -4.61
CA LEU A 5 15.97 -5.28 -5.47
C LEU A 5 16.07 -6.26 -6.64
N ASP A 6 15.82 -7.55 -6.40
CA ASP A 6 15.84 -8.59 -7.44
C ASP A 6 14.80 -8.29 -8.53
N LEU A 7 13.57 -7.89 -8.12
CA LEU A 7 12.53 -7.53 -9.08
C LEU A 7 12.85 -6.20 -9.79
N MET A 8 13.46 -5.22 -9.11
CA MET A 8 13.94 -3.98 -9.74
C MET A 8 15.02 -4.25 -10.80
N GLN A 9 15.98 -5.12 -10.48
CA GLN A 9 17.00 -5.54 -11.43
C GLN A 9 16.36 -6.24 -12.64
N LYS A 10 15.40 -7.12 -12.37
CA LYS A 10 14.66 -7.82 -13.43
C LYS A 10 13.92 -6.86 -14.37
N ILE A 11 13.33 -5.77 -13.85
CA ILE A 11 12.70 -4.75 -14.70
C ILE A 11 13.74 -4.08 -15.59
N LEU A 12 14.93 -3.78 -15.06
CA LEU A 12 16.01 -3.16 -15.85
C LEU A 12 16.56 -4.08 -16.94
N ASP A 13 16.60 -5.40 -16.70
CA ASP A 13 17.21 -6.39 -17.59
C ASP A 13 16.24 -6.92 -18.66
N GLU A 14 14.97 -7.10 -18.29
CA GLU A 14 13.98 -7.81 -19.10
C GLU A 14 12.77 -6.94 -19.47
N GLY A 15 12.66 -5.72 -18.90
CA GLY A 15 11.52 -4.84 -19.15
C GLY A 15 11.44 -4.38 -20.61
N VAL A 16 10.21 -4.16 -21.09
CA VAL A 16 9.94 -3.66 -22.43
C VAL A 16 9.58 -2.19 -22.34
N GLU A 17 10.17 -1.37 -23.22
CA GLU A 17 9.84 0.05 -23.32
C GLU A 17 8.41 0.24 -23.80
N GLN A 18 7.66 1.07 -23.08
CA GLN A 18 6.28 1.43 -23.42
C GLN A 18 6.07 2.93 -23.21
N MET A 19 5.25 3.52 -24.07
CA MET A 19 4.72 4.87 -23.82
C MET A 19 3.52 4.76 -22.89
N ASP A 20 3.46 5.67 -21.93
CA ASP A 20 2.38 5.74 -20.96
C ASP A 20 1.55 7.03 -21.11
N ARG A 21 0.48 7.15 -20.32
CA ARG A 21 -0.43 8.30 -20.33
C ARG A 21 0.28 9.64 -20.05
N THR A 22 1.35 9.62 -19.24
CA THR A 22 2.11 10.84 -18.87
C THR A 22 3.07 11.31 -19.95
N GLY A 23 3.33 10.48 -20.98
CA GLY A 23 4.31 10.75 -22.02
C GLY A 23 5.78 10.60 -21.57
N THR A 24 6.00 10.21 -20.31
CA THR A 24 7.36 9.99 -19.76
C THR A 24 8.01 8.74 -20.32
N GLY A 25 7.20 7.72 -20.64
CA GLY A 25 7.65 6.39 -21.00
C GLY A 25 8.05 5.54 -19.80
N THR A 26 7.97 4.24 -19.95
CA THR A 26 8.27 3.27 -18.91
C THR A 26 9.06 2.08 -19.45
N LEU A 27 9.81 1.44 -18.57
CA LEU A 27 10.36 0.10 -18.77
C LEU A 27 9.49 -0.86 -17.92
N SER A 28 8.75 -1.75 -18.57
CA SER A 28 7.67 -2.53 -17.92
C SER A 28 7.84 -4.03 -18.07
N LEU A 29 7.49 -4.76 -16.99
CA LEU A 29 7.26 -6.20 -16.96
C LEU A 29 5.79 -6.47 -16.60
N PHE A 30 5.18 -7.48 -17.21
CA PHE A 30 3.87 -7.93 -16.82
C PHE A 30 3.94 -9.12 -15.87
N GLY A 31 3.45 -8.90 -14.65
CA GLY A 31 3.46 -9.90 -13.59
C GLY A 31 4.73 -9.89 -12.74
N GLY A 32 4.55 -9.69 -11.45
CA GLY A 32 5.62 -9.77 -10.44
C GLY A 32 5.06 -10.11 -9.08
N GLN A 33 5.83 -10.82 -8.26
CA GLN A 33 5.41 -11.15 -6.89
C GLN A 33 6.58 -11.08 -5.92
N MET A 34 6.32 -10.51 -4.74
CA MET A 34 7.25 -10.47 -3.62
C MET A 34 6.57 -10.98 -2.36
N ARG A 35 7.32 -11.65 -1.48
CA ARG A 35 6.81 -12.20 -0.21
C ARG A 35 7.66 -11.71 0.94
N PHE A 36 6.99 -11.28 2.02
CA PHE A 36 7.61 -10.72 3.21
C PHE A 36 7.08 -11.45 4.45
N ASP A 37 7.93 -12.18 5.16
CA ASP A 37 7.59 -12.77 6.47
C ASP A 37 7.68 -11.66 7.52
N LEU A 38 6.53 -11.22 8.02
CA LEU A 38 6.45 -10.10 8.96
C LEU A 38 7.04 -10.41 10.35
N ALA A 39 7.26 -11.70 10.66
CA ALA A 39 7.97 -12.08 11.88
C ALA A 39 9.49 -11.79 11.81
N LYS A 40 10.05 -11.61 10.60
CA LYS A 40 11.48 -11.30 10.40
C LYS A 40 11.80 -9.80 10.44
N GLY A 41 10.81 -8.96 10.64
CA GLY A 41 10.93 -7.50 10.66
C GLY A 41 9.93 -6.84 9.72
N PHE A 42 9.74 -5.54 9.88
CA PHE A 42 8.81 -4.78 9.06
C PHE A 42 9.45 -4.46 7.70
N PRO A 43 8.77 -4.76 6.56
CA PRO A 43 9.34 -4.61 5.21
C PRO A 43 9.39 -3.15 4.75
N LEU A 44 10.16 -2.34 5.44
CA LEU A 44 10.45 -0.96 5.11
C LEU A 44 11.81 -0.89 4.41
N LEU A 45 11.85 -0.26 3.23
CA LEU A 45 13.10 -0.14 2.47
C LEU A 45 14.20 0.53 3.28
N THR A 46 15.39 -0.06 3.27
CA THR A 46 16.59 0.50 3.87
C THR A 46 17.60 1.01 2.84
N THR A 47 17.45 0.66 1.57
CA THR A 47 18.30 1.16 0.47
C THR A 47 17.98 2.60 0.04
N LYS A 48 16.85 3.13 0.46
CA LYS A 48 16.53 4.57 0.45
C LYS A 48 15.56 4.90 1.58
N LYS A 49 15.68 6.11 2.13
CA LYS A 49 14.76 6.59 3.17
C LYS A 49 13.37 6.87 2.58
N LEU A 50 12.33 6.34 3.21
CA LEU A 50 10.92 6.60 2.89
C LEU A 50 10.31 7.64 3.84
N HIS A 51 9.27 8.34 3.39
CA HIS A 51 8.53 9.29 4.21
C HIS A 51 7.42 8.57 4.98
N LEU A 52 7.79 7.98 6.13
CA LEU A 52 6.91 7.16 6.97
C LEU A 52 5.59 7.83 7.34
N ARG A 53 5.64 9.13 7.66
CA ARG A 53 4.43 9.87 8.03
C ARG A 53 3.38 9.81 6.94
N SER A 54 3.76 10.02 5.68
CA SER A 54 2.81 9.93 4.55
C SER A 54 2.19 8.54 4.43
N ILE A 55 2.98 7.48 4.58
CA ILE A 55 2.51 6.10 4.48
C ILE A 55 1.45 5.80 5.57
N ILE A 56 1.75 6.17 6.81
CA ILE A 56 0.85 5.91 7.94
C ILE A 56 -0.43 6.74 7.81
N VAL A 57 -0.29 8.03 7.56
CA VAL A 57 -1.43 8.96 7.49
C VAL A 57 -2.35 8.60 6.32
N GLU A 58 -1.80 8.22 5.16
CA GLU A 58 -2.60 7.76 4.01
C GLU A 58 -3.41 6.51 4.35
N LEU A 59 -2.80 5.50 4.97
CA LEU A 59 -3.52 4.29 5.36
C LEU A 59 -4.65 4.59 6.36
N LEU A 60 -4.39 5.45 7.36
CA LEU A 60 -5.42 5.84 8.32
C LEU A 60 -6.54 6.65 7.65
N TRP A 61 -6.23 7.46 6.65
CA TRP A 61 -7.21 8.20 5.85
C TRP A 61 -8.11 7.24 5.07
N PHE A 62 -7.58 6.20 4.42
CA PHE A 62 -8.38 5.16 3.78
C PHE A 62 -9.29 4.45 4.79
N LEU A 63 -8.76 4.08 5.97
CA LEU A 63 -9.52 3.39 7.02
C LEU A 63 -10.63 4.27 7.63
N ARG A 64 -10.55 5.60 7.52
CA ARG A 64 -11.62 6.53 7.90
C ARG A 64 -12.75 6.58 6.88
N GLY A 65 -12.55 6.05 5.68
CA GLY A 65 -13.51 6.16 4.57
C GLY A 65 -13.52 7.55 3.91
N ASP A 66 -12.50 8.36 4.19
CA ASP A 66 -12.42 9.73 3.70
C ASP A 66 -11.86 9.76 2.26
N THR A 67 -12.27 10.75 1.48
CA THR A 67 -11.85 11.00 0.10
C THR A 67 -11.36 12.43 -0.13
N ASN A 68 -11.41 13.27 0.92
CA ASN A 68 -10.98 14.65 0.84
C ASN A 68 -9.56 14.84 1.39
N VAL A 69 -8.71 15.51 0.63
CA VAL A 69 -7.28 15.71 0.98
C VAL A 69 -7.05 16.64 2.17
N ARG A 70 -8.06 17.40 2.63
CA ARG A 70 -7.90 18.35 3.75
C ARG A 70 -7.41 17.65 5.01
N TRP A 71 -7.93 16.45 5.31
CA TRP A 71 -7.49 15.69 6.46
C TRP A 71 -6.00 15.29 6.37
N LEU A 72 -5.51 14.98 5.16
CA LEU A 72 -4.09 14.73 4.88
C LEU A 72 -3.26 16.00 5.06
N GLN A 73 -3.71 17.13 4.49
CA GLN A 73 -3.04 18.44 4.54
C GLN A 73 -2.88 18.94 5.99
N GLU A 74 -3.90 18.82 6.83
CA GLU A 74 -3.85 19.12 8.27
C GLU A 74 -2.74 18.33 8.97
N ARG A 75 -2.38 17.14 8.44
CA ARG A 75 -1.31 16.28 8.93
C ARG A 75 0.01 16.43 8.17
N LYS A 76 0.11 17.50 7.34
CA LYS A 76 1.29 17.84 6.53
C LYS A 76 1.66 16.74 5.53
N VAL A 77 0.66 16.11 4.93
CA VAL A 77 0.75 15.13 3.87
C VAL A 77 0.06 15.66 2.62
N SER A 78 0.80 15.76 1.51
CA SER A 78 0.37 16.38 0.25
C SER A 78 0.41 15.43 -0.95
N ILE A 79 0.57 14.13 -0.70
CA ILE A 79 0.81 13.14 -1.77
C ILE A 79 -0.40 12.92 -2.69
N TRP A 80 -1.54 13.52 -2.39
CA TRP A 80 -2.76 13.46 -3.19
C TRP A 80 -3.22 14.81 -3.74
N ASP A 81 -2.51 15.91 -3.41
CA ASP A 81 -2.93 17.27 -3.75
C ASP A 81 -3.05 17.52 -5.26
N GLU A 82 -2.19 16.87 -6.07
CA GLU A 82 -2.15 17.03 -7.53
C GLU A 82 -3.39 16.47 -8.24
N TRP A 83 -4.12 15.57 -7.60
CA TRP A 83 -5.33 14.94 -8.18
C TRP A 83 -6.63 15.48 -7.62
N ALA A 84 -6.57 16.26 -6.53
CA ALA A 84 -7.77 16.78 -5.88
C ALA A 84 -8.39 17.94 -6.69
N ASP A 85 -9.71 18.04 -6.66
CA ASP A 85 -10.44 19.17 -7.21
C ASP A 85 -10.24 20.44 -6.32
N GLU A 86 -10.84 21.56 -6.73
CA GLU A 86 -10.77 22.83 -6.01
C GLU A 86 -11.32 22.75 -4.56
N LYS A 87 -12.17 21.76 -4.26
CA LYS A 87 -12.73 21.52 -2.92
C LYS A 87 -11.91 20.51 -2.12
N GLY A 88 -10.86 19.95 -2.73
CA GLY A 88 -10.02 18.91 -2.14
C GLY A 88 -10.60 17.52 -2.23
N ASP A 89 -11.60 17.29 -3.07
CA ASP A 89 -12.23 15.97 -3.25
C ASP A 89 -11.56 15.18 -4.37
N LEU A 90 -11.46 13.86 -4.18
CA LEU A 90 -10.89 12.90 -5.11
C LEU A 90 -11.95 11.98 -5.75
N GLY A 91 -13.24 12.20 -5.41
CA GLY A 91 -14.30 11.28 -5.77
C GLY A 91 -14.24 9.97 -4.96
N PRO A 92 -14.96 8.92 -5.40
CA PRO A 92 -15.15 7.70 -4.61
C PRO A 92 -13.92 6.77 -4.62
N VAL A 93 -12.72 7.29 -4.26
CA VAL A 93 -11.47 6.55 -4.20
C VAL A 93 -11.42 5.61 -2.99
N TYR A 94 -10.37 4.87 -2.81
CA TYR A 94 -10.06 3.82 -1.82
C TYR A 94 -10.90 3.82 -0.53
N GLY A 95 -10.89 4.93 0.22
CA GLY A 95 -11.59 5.04 1.50
C GLY A 95 -13.09 4.83 1.35
N LYS A 96 -13.72 5.47 0.36
CA LYS A 96 -15.14 5.29 0.04
C LYS A 96 -15.45 3.83 -0.31
N GLN A 97 -14.64 3.21 -1.16
CA GLN A 97 -14.87 1.82 -1.57
C GLN A 97 -14.70 0.85 -0.40
N TRP A 98 -13.71 1.04 0.45
CA TRP A 98 -13.43 0.15 1.58
C TRP A 98 -14.46 0.25 2.69
N ARG A 99 -14.99 1.46 2.95
CA ARG A 99 -15.78 1.74 4.15
C ARG A 99 -17.24 2.05 3.90
N ASP A 100 -17.60 2.33 2.65
CA ASP A 100 -18.96 2.79 2.33
C ASP A 100 -19.31 2.47 0.85
N TRP A 101 -19.12 1.21 0.46
CA TRP A 101 -19.48 0.74 -0.88
C TRP A 101 -20.97 0.75 -1.09
N GLU A 102 -21.46 1.54 -2.04
CA GLU A 102 -22.88 1.58 -2.40
C GLU A 102 -23.23 0.43 -3.36
N THR A 103 -24.26 -0.33 -3.01
CA THR A 103 -24.79 -1.42 -3.85
C THR A 103 -25.92 -0.93 -4.74
N ALA A 104 -26.27 -1.69 -5.79
CA ALA A 104 -27.31 -1.32 -6.75
C ALA A 104 -28.71 -1.18 -6.11
N ASP A 105 -28.95 -1.76 -4.95
CA ASP A 105 -30.19 -1.64 -4.17
C ASP A 105 -30.12 -0.56 -3.08
N GLY A 106 -29.07 0.29 -3.10
CA GLY A 106 -28.92 1.44 -2.21
C GLY A 106 -28.43 1.09 -0.79
N ARG A 107 -28.01 -0.15 -0.54
CA ARG A 107 -27.33 -0.50 0.72
C ARG A 107 -25.89 -0.04 0.69
N HIS A 108 -25.33 0.19 1.87
CA HIS A 108 -23.92 0.53 2.07
C HIS A 108 -23.19 -0.61 2.76
N VAL A 109 -22.00 -0.97 2.25
CA VAL A 109 -21.17 -2.07 2.76
C VAL A 109 -19.85 -1.51 3.26
N ASP A 110 -19.55 -1.75 4.53
CA ASP A 110 -18.24 -1.50 5.14
C ASP A 110 -17.40 -2.77 5.02
N GLN A 111 -16.65 -2.90 3.92
CA GLN A 111 -15.85 -4.08 3.61
C GLN A 111 -14.80 -4.38 4.69
N ILE A 112 -14.26 -3.35 5.37
CA ILE A 112 -13.24 -3.56 6.42
C ILE A 112 -13.88 -4.14 7.68
N ARG A 113 -15.06 -3.67 8.11
CA ARG A 113 -15.80 -4.26 9.24
C ARG A 113 -16.23 -5.68 8.93
N ASP A 114 -16.80 -5.88 7.75
CA ASP A 114 -17.24 -7.21 7.30
C ASP A 114 -16.07 -8.21 7.26
N LEU A 115 -14.88 -7.75 6.83
CA LEU A 115 -13.65 -8.55 6.83
C LEU A 115 -13.24 -8.94 8.26
N ILE A 116 -13.21 -7.99 9.20
CA ILE A 116 -12.87 -8.23 10.61
C ILE A 116 -13.84 -9.23 11.23
N ASP A 117 -15.13 -9.02 11.03
CA ASP A 117 -16.18 -9.90 11.54
C ASP A 117 -16.09 -11.30 10.93
N LEU A 118 -15.76 -11.40 9.64
CA LEU A 118 -15.57 -12.66 8.96
C LEU A 118 -14.36 -13.41 9.49
N ILE A 119 -13.20 -12.73 9.66
CA ILE A 119 -12.00 -13.34 10.25
C ILE A 119 -12.26 -13.88 11.65
N LYS A 120 -12.96 -13.10 12.49
CA LYS A 120 -13.30 -13.51 13.87
C LYS A 120 -14.29 -14.69 13.91
N ARG A 121 -15.28 -14.71 13.02
CA ARG A 121 -16.33 -15.73 12.98
C ARG A 121 -15.97 -17.00 12.24
N ASP A 122 -15.28 -16.87 11.09
CA ASP A 122 -14.89 -17.95 10.20
C ASP A 122 -13.48 -17.70 9.62
N PRO A 123 -12.43 -17.93 10.43
CA PRO A 123 -11.05 -17.65 10.00
C PRO A 123 -10.61 -18.50 8.79
N GLY A 124 -11.26 -19.64 8.54
CA GLY A 124 -11.01 -20.52 7.38
C GLY A 124 -11.66 -20.06 6.08
N SER A 125 -12.46 -19.00 6.11
CA SER A 125 -13.17 -18.50 4.93
C SER A 125 -12.20 -18.05 3.83
N ARG A 126 -12.52 -18.40 2.57
CA ARG A 126 -11.81 -17.93 1.37
C ARG A 126 -12.42 -16.67 0.78
N ARG A 127 -13.40 -16.07 1.45
CA ARG A 127 -14.11 -14.85 1.04
C ARG A 127 -13.59 -13.60 1.72
N GLN A 128 -12.45 -13.67 2.37
CA GLN A 128 -11.79 -12.57 3.07
C GLN A 128 -11.11 -11.63 2.05
N ILE A 129 -11.91 -10.88 1.29
CA ILE A 129 -11.46 -9.97 0.21
C ILE A 129 -12.03 -8.59 0.46
N VAL A 130 -11.20 -7.57 0.20
CA VAL A 130 -11.59 -6.15 0.12
C VAL A 130 -11.14 -5.62 -1.23
N THR A 131 -12.03 -4.92 -1.94
CA THR A 131 -11.72 -4.33 -3.25
C THR A 131 -11.97 -2.82 -3.27
N ALA A 132 -11.07 -2.09 -3.92
CA ALA A 132 -11.26 -0.69 -4.27
C ALA A 132 -11.66 -0.52 -5.74
N TRP A 133 -11.57 -1.59 -6.54
CA TRP A 133 -11.90 -1.56 -7.97
C TRP A 133 -13.41 -1.70 -8.17
N ASN A 134 -14.08 -0.58 -8.45
CA ASN A 134 -15.51 -0.52 -8.73
C ASN A 134 -15.74 -0.01 -10.15
N PRO A 135 -16.00 -0.90 -11.15
CA PRO A 135 -16.17 -0.50 -12.54
C PRO A 135 -17.28 0.53 -12.75
N GLY A 136 -18.30 0.55 -11.89
CA GLY A 136 -19.41 1.51 -11.96
C GLY A 136 -19.07 2.93 -11.54
N GLU A 137 -17.92 3.13 -10.85
CA GLU A 137 -17.53 4.43 -10.30
C GLU A 137 -16.15 4.93 -10.76
N ILE A 138 -15.39 4.15 -11.52
CA ILE A 138 -14.01 4.49 -11.95
C ILE A 138 -13.94 5.86 -12.63
N GLU A 139 -14.90 6.20 -13.48
CA GLU A 139 -14.93 7.48 -14.19
C GLU A 139 -15.17 8.69 -13.27
N ARG A 140 -15.66 8.45 -12.06
CA ARG A 140 -15.88 9.47 -11.01
C ARG A 140 -14.68 9.67 -10.09
N MET A 141 -13.67 8.80 -10.19
CA MET A 141 -12.46 8.86 -9.39
C MET A 141 -11.42 9.75 -10.04
N ALA A 142 -10.81 10.64 -9.28
CA ALA A 142 -9.69 11.45 -9.76
C ALA A 142 -8.52 10.59 -10.24
N LEU A 143 -8.32 9.43 -9.61
CA LEU A 143 -7.34 8.42 -10.01
C LEU A 143 -7.92 7.02 -9.78
N ALA A 144 -8.00 6.22 -10.84
CA ALA A 144 -8.44 4.82 -10.73
C ALA A 144 -7.47 4.02 -9.83
N PRO A 145 -7.97 3.17 -8.92
CA PRO A 145 -7.15 2.48 -7.93
C PRO A 145 -6.04 1.65 -8.55
N CYS A 146 -4.78 1.93 -8.20
CA CYS A 146 -3.62 1.13 -8.59
C CYS A 146 -3.58 -0.19 -7.83
N HIS A 147 -3.71 -0.16 -6.50
CA HIS A 147 -3.86 -1.33 -5.65
C HIS A 147 -5.35 -1.69 -5.54
N CYS A 148 -5.75 -2.66 -6.39
CA CYS A 148 -7.16 -2.91 -6.68
C CYS A 148 -7.89 -3.67 -5.60
N LEU A 149 -7.25 -4.70 -5.03
CA LEU A 149 -7.85 -5.57 -4.02
C LEU A 149 -6.77 -6.20 -3.14
N PHE A 150 -7.18 -6.59 -1.96
CA PHE A 150 -6.39 -7.49 -1.13
C PHE A 150 -7.25 -8.63 -0.59
N GLN A 151 -6.60 -9.76 -0.33
CA GLN A 151 -7.19 -10.94 0.28
C GLN A 151 -6.40 -11.30 1.53
N THR A 152 -7.10 -11.74 2.59
CA THR A 152 -6.48 -12.28 3.78
C THR A 152 -6.69 -13.79 3.89
N GLN A 153 -5.84 -14.42 4.69
CA GLN A 153 -5.92 -15.84 5.03
C GLN A 153 -5.40 -16.04 6.45
N VAL A 154 -6.14 -16.76 7.27
CA VAL A 154 -5.65 -17.19 8.59
C VAL A 154 -5.08 -18.61 8.49
N ALA A 155 -3.83 -18.77 8.93
CA ALA A 155 -3.17 -20.08 8.99
C ALA A 155 -2.26 -20.15 10.22
N ALA A 156 -2.37 -21.22 11.00
CA ALA A 156 -1.57 -21.44 12.21
C ALA A 156 -1.53 -20.25 13.18
N GLY A 157 -2.68 -19.59 13.40
CA GLY A 157 -2.80 -18.43 14.29
C GLY A 157 -2.22 -17.13 13.73
N ARG A 158 -1.84 -17.10 12.46
CA ARG A 158 -1.24 -15.93 11.79
C ARG A 158 -2.13 -15.43 10.66
N LEU A 159 -2.21 -14.11 10.51
CA LEU A 159 -2.92 -13.44 9.41
C LEU A 159 -1.94 -13.15 8.26
N ASN A 160 -2.17 -13.78 7.12
CA ASN A 160 -1.51 -13.46 5.86
C ASN A 160 -2.35 -12.46 5.07
N LEU A 161 -1.70 -11.61 4.28
CA LEU A 161 -2.36 -10.69 3.37
C LEU A 161 -1.68 -10.71 2.01
N GLN A 162 -2.48 -10.80 0.93
CA GLN A 162 -2.00 -10.64 -0.45
C GLN A 162 -2.66 -9.43 -1.09
N LEU A 163 -1.84 -8.51 -1.58
CA LEU A 163 -2.25 -7.37 -2.38
C LEU A 163 -2.12 -7.70 -3.88
N TYR A 164 -3.12 -7.31 -4.68
CA TYR A 164 -2.98 -7.18 -6.14
C TYR A 164 -2.97 -5.70 -6.54
N GLN A 165 -1.90 -5.29 -7.20
CA GLN A 165 -1.68 -3.94 -7.73
C GLN A 165 -1.60 -4.00 -9.26
N ARG A 166 -2.60 -3.42 -9.96
CA ARG A 166 -2.68 -3.48 -11.44
C ARG A 166 -1.62 -2.66 -12.15
N SER A 167 -1.20 -1.54 -11.54
CA SER A 167 -0.23 -0.60 -12.06
C SER A 167 0.71 -0.20 -10.95
N ALA A 168 2.00 -0.41 -11.14
CA ALA A 168 2.99 -0.39 -10.08
C ALA A 168 4.22 0.43 -10.49
N ASP A 169 4.20 1.74 -10.18
CA ASP A 169 5.43 2.55 -10.16
C ASP A 169 6.40 1.95 -9.15
N PHE A 170 7.38 1.22 -9.67
CA PHE A 170 8.25 0.39 -8.84
C PHE A 170 9.26 1.20 -8.03
N PHE A 171 9.58 2.42 -8.48
CA PHE A 171 10.54 3.25 -7.75
C PHE A 171 9.89 4.09 -6.66
N LEU A 172 8.80 4.84 -6.94
CA LEU A 172 8.16 5.71 -5.95
C LEU A 172 6.98 5.04 -5.23
N GLY A 173 6.05 4.41 -5.96
CA GLY A 173 4.80 3.92 -5.41
C GLY A 173 4.92 2.61 -4.65
N VAL A 174 5.52 1.57 -5.24
CA VAL A 174 5.58 0.22 -4.67
C VAL A 174 6.18 0.18 -3.26
N PRO A 175 7.26 0.90 -2.92
CA PRO A 175 7.78 0.95 -1.55
C PRO A 175 6.76 1.45 -0.52
N PHE A 176 5.95 2.45 -0.88
CA PHE A 176 4.86 2.95 -0.04
C PHE A 176 3.77 1.89 0.14
N ASN A 177 3.37 1.23 -0.95
CA ASN A 177 2.33 0.21 -0.91
C ASN A 177 2.76 -1.02 -0.09
N ILE A 178 4.03 -1.47 -0.20
CA ILE A 178 4.57 -2.55 0.63
C ILE A 178 4.45 -2.20 2.11
N ALA A 179 4.92 -1.03 2.51
CA ALA A 179 4.89 -0.60 3.90
C ALA A 179 3.45 -0.39 4.40
N SER A 180 2.57 0.23 3.60
CA SER A 180 1.18 0.49 3.94
C SER A 180 0.41 -0.83 4.18
N TYR A 181 0.51 -1.80 3.27
CA TYR A 181 -0.21 -3.07 3.42
C TYR A 181 0.42 -4.02 4.45
N ALA A 182 1.73 -3.95 4.67
CA ALA A 182 2.35 -4.61 5.81
C ALA A 182 1.81 -4.04 7.14
N LEU A 183 1.69 -2.71 7.25
CA LEU A 183 1.09 -2.06 8.41
C LEU A 183 -0.37 -2.47 8.60
N LEU A 184 -1.17 -2.46 7.52
CA LEU A 184 -2.55 -2.95 7.55
C LEU A 184 -2.64 -4.41 8.04
N THR A 185 -1.70 -5.26 7.62
CA THR A 185 -1.65 -6.67 8.07
C THR A 185 -1.42 -6.74 9.59
N HIS A 186 -0.52 -5.94 10.15
CA HIS A 186 -0.29 -5.87 11.59
C HIS A 186 -1.54 -5.36 12.34
N MET A 187 -2.20 -4.32 11.82
CA MET A 187 -3.40 -3.74 12.42
C MET A 187 -4.57 -4.74 12.43
N LEU A 188 -4.83 -5.40 11.30
CA LEU A 188 -5.89 -6.42 11.18
C LEU A 188 -5.60 -7.65 12.05
N ALA A 189 -4.35 -8.13 12.07
CA ALA A 189 -3.96 -9.26 12.91
C ALA A 189 -4.25 -8.94 14.39
N ARG A 190 -3.81 -7.77 14.85
CA ARG A 190 -4.06 -7.33 16.23
C ARG A 190 -5.54 -7.20 16.55
N GLU A 191 -6.34 -6.55 15.67
CA GLU A 191 -7.79 -6.40 15.83
C GLU A 191 -8.51 -7.75 15.96
N CYS A 192 -7.97 -8.78 15.30
CA CYS A 192 -8.55 -10.12 15.30
C CYS A 192 -7.90 -11.08 16.33
N GLY A 193 -6.95 -10.61 17.17
CA GLY A 193 -6.25 -11.46 18.14
C GLY A 193 -5.32 -12.49 17.50
N LEU A 194 -4.75 -12.16 16.34
CA LEU A 194 -3.84 -13.01 15.56
C LEU A 194 -2.43 -12.40 15.52
N GLU A 195 -1.44 -13.24 15.19
CA GLU A 195 -0.10 -12.77 14.87
C GLU A 195 0.01 -12.35 13.39
N PRO A 196 0.83 -11.34 13.03
CA PRO A 196 1.07 -11.01 11.64
C PRO A 196 1.83 -12.15 10.94
N GLY A 197 1.36 -12.51 9.74
CA GLY A 197 1.89 -13.61 8.95
C GLY A 197 2.80 -13.17 7.81
N THR A 198 2.50 -13.61 6.61
CA THR A 198 3.20 -13.24 5.38
C THR A 198 2.41 -12.16 4.66
N PHE A 199 3.07 -11.07 4.31
CA PHE A 199 2.57 -10.14 3.30
C PHE A 199 3.07 -10.55 1.92
N VAL A 200 2.15 -10.66 0.95
CA VAL A 200 2.44 -10.97 -0.47
C VAL A 200 2.01 -9.77 -1.31
N TRP A 201 2.96 -9.17 -2.00
CA TRP A 201 2.69 -8.17 -3.02
C TRP A 201 2.68 -8.81 -4.40
N THR A 202 1.64 -8.54 -5.20
CA THR A 202 1.51 -9.02 -6.57
C THR A 202 1.21 -7.85 -7.48
N GLY A 203 2.06 -7.62 -8.48
CA GLY A 203 1.92 -6.57 -9.48
C GLY A 203 1.45 -7.12 -10.83
N GLY A 204 0.58 -6.39 -11.51
CA GLY A 204 0.21 -6.58 -12.91
C GLY A 204 1.24 -5.93 -13.84
N ASP A 205 1.03 -4.67 -14.22
CA ASP A 205 2.03 -3.86 -14.92
C ASP A 205 3.03 -3.29 -13.88
N VAL A 206 4.23 -3.83 -13.88
CA VAL A 206 5.31 -3.46 -12.95
C VAL A 206 6.36 -2.68 -13.72
N HIS A 207 6.49 -1.38 -13.44
CA HIS A 207 7.29 -0.50 -14.29
C HIS A 207 8.19 0.48 -13.53
N LEU A 208 9.27 0.85 -14.20
CA LEU A 208 10.11 1.99 -13.88
C LEU A 208 9.85 3.07 -14.92
N TYR A 209 9.53 4.29 -14.48
CA TYR A 209 9.52 5.43 -15.41
C TYR A 209 10.90 5.69 -16.00
N SER A 210 10.96 6.13 -17.26
CA SER A 210 12.22 6.36 -17.96
C SER A 210 13.13 7.37 -17.26
N ASN A 211 12.54 8.34 -16.56
CA ASN A 211 13.24 9.33 -15.74
C ASN A 211 13.64 8.84 -14.33
N HIS A 212 13.41 7.55 -14.01
CA HIS A 212 13.82 6.91 -12.74
C HIS A 212 14.91 5.86 -12.90
N LEU A 213 15.39 5.58 -14.13
CA LEU A 213 16.34 4.49 -14.38
C LEU A 213 17.69 4.69 -13.69
N GLU A 214 18.19 5.92 -13.63
CA GLU A 214 19.43 6.23 -12.92
C GLU A 214 19.28 6.08 -11.40
N GLN A 215 18.17 6.55 -10.86
CA GLN A 215 17.84 6.41 -9.45
C GLN A 215 17.66 4.94 -9.04
N ALA A 216 17.09 4.12 -9.92
CA ALA A 216 16.96 2.68 -9.69
C ALA A 216 18.36 2.02 -9.66
N ARG A 217 19.27 2.36 -10.58
CA ARG A 217 20.66 1.87 -10.56
C ARG A 217 21.42 2.33 -9.32
N GLU A 218 21.26 3.60 -8.91
CA GLU A 218 21.82 4.09 -7.64
C GLU A 218 21.28 3.27 -6.45
N GLN A 219 19.98 3.02 -6.38
CA GLN A 219 19.39 2.24 -5.30
C GLN A 219 19.91 0.80 -5.26
N LEU A 220 20.09 0.17 -6.42
CA LEU A 220 20.66 -1.18 -6.56
C LEU A 220 22.13 -1.28 -6.14
N SER A 221 22.89 -0.18 -6.21
CA SER A 221 24.28 -0.15 -5.72
C SER A 221 24.41 -0.14 -4.20
N ARG A 222 23.30 -0.01 -3.45
CA ARG A 222 23.29 0.12 -2.01
C ARG A 222 22.95 -1.20 -1.34
N GLU A 223 23.78 -1.64 -0.39
CA GLU A 223 23.50 -2.84 0.42
C GLU A 223 22.29 -2.63 1.35
N PRO A 224 21.32 -3.55 1.38
CA PRO A 224 20.22 -3.50 2.33
C PRO A 224 20.73 -3.60 3.76
N ARG A 225 20.19 -2.77 4.66
CA ARG A 225 20.44 -2.82 6.09
C ARG A 225 19.34 -3.65 6.79
N PRO A 226 19.54 -4.04 8.07
CA PRO A 226 18.52 -4.76 8.82
C PRO A 226 17.16 -4.07 8.80
N LEU A 227 16.10 -4.88 8.76
CA LEU A 227 14.73 -4.36 8.79
C LEU A 227 14.40 -3.78 10.16
N PRO A 228 13.64 -2.69 10.22
CA PRO A 228 13.15 -2.15 11.49
C PRO A 228 12.11 -3.08 12.12
N LYS A 229 11.90 -2.90 13.42
CA LYS A 229 10.82 -3.52 14.16
C LYS A 229 9.67 -2.53 14.31
N LEU A 230 8.46 -2.95 13.95
CA LEU A 230 7.25 -2.19 14.25
C LEU A 230 6.81 -2.47 15.69
N VAL A 231 6.59 -1.41 16.44
CA VAL A 231 5.93 -1.43 17.75
C VAL A 231 4.63 -0.63 17.63
N VAL A 232 3.51 -1.30 17.85
CA VAL A 232 2.18 -0.67 17.88
C VAL A 232 1.79 -0.42 19.33
N LYS A 233 1.55 0.84 19.70
CA LYS A 233 1.10 1.19 21.05
C LYS A 233 -0.29 0.62 21.32
N ASP A 234 -0.43 -0.05 22.44
CA ASP A 234 -1.70 -0.61 22.89
C ASP A 234 -2.39 0.36 23.86
N ARG A 235 -3.54 0.84 23.45
CA ARG A 235 -4.44 1.65 24.28
C ARG A 235 -5.83 1.02 24.40
N GLY A 236 -5.98 -0.23 23.92
CA GLY A 236 -7.29 -0.89 23.81
C GLY A 236 -8.22 -0.30 22.74
N GLN A 237 -7.63 0.50 21.80
CA GLN A 237 -8.38 1.11 20.70
C GLN A 237 -8.71 0.08 19.60
N SER A 238 -9.80 0.34 18.87
CA SER A 238 -10.12 -0.42 17.66
C SER A 238 -9.20 -0.03 16.49
N LEU A 239 -9.21 -0.83 15.43
CA LEU A 239 -8.46 -0.56 14.20
C LEU A 239 -8.73 0.83 13.62
N PHE A 240 -9.90 1.40 13.85
CA PHE A 240 -10.33 2.69 13.30
C PHE A 240 -9.91 3.91 14.14
N ASP A 241 -9.38 3.68 15.35
CA ASP A 241 -9.06 4.73 16.34
C ASP A 241 -7.55 4.96 16.48
N TYR A 242 -6.73 4.33 15.61
CA TYR A 242 -5.29 4.58 15.60
C TYR A 242 -4.96 5.98 15.10
N GLU A 243 -3.92 6.56 15.73
CA GLU A 243 -3.29 7.81 15.30
C GLU A 243 -1.84 7.53 14.84
N PRO A 244 -1.23 8.39 14.01
CA PRO A 244 0.12 8.15 13.49
C PRO A 244 1.17 7.89 14.57
N GLU A 245 1.01 8.48 15.76
CA GLU A 245 1.92 8.37 16.90
C GLU A 245 1.85 7.02 17.63
N ASP A 246 0.90 6.17 17.25
CA ASP A 246 0.77 4.81 17.78
C ASP A 246 1.74 3.83 17.13
N PHE A 247 2.35 4.21 16.01
CA PHE A 247 3.28 3.37 15.26
C PHE A 247 4.71 3.84 15.42
N VAL A 248 5.55 3.02 16.05
CA VAL A 248 6.97 3.30 16.26
C VAL A 248 7.81 2.28 15.48
N PHE A 249 8.73 2.77 14.67
CA PHE A 249 9.66 1.92 13.91
C PHE A 249 11.03 1.98 14.57
N GLU A 250 11.33 0.97 15.38
CA GLU A 250 12.62 0.86 16.08
C GLU A 250 13.72 0.40 15.13
N ALA A 251 14.91 0.96 15.28
CA ALA A 251 16.10 0.63 14.50
C ALA A 251 15.96 0.86 12.99
N TYR A 252 15.13 1.81 12.55
CA TYR A 252 15.07 2.19 11.13
C TYR A 252 16.28 3.05 10.77
N ASP A 253 17.27 2.43 10.13
CA ASP A 253 18.51 3.05 9.66
C ASP A 253 18.66 2.92 8.14
N PRO A 254 17.93 3.71 7.33
CA PRO A 254 18.01 3.65 5.88
C PRO A 254 19.20 4.44 5.34
N HIS A 255 19.62 4.08 4.11
CA HIS A 255 20.43 4.98 3.28
C HIS A 255 19.67 6.28 3.00
N PRO A 256 20.38 7.37 2.63
CA PRO A 256 19.74 8.64 2.31
C PRO A 256 18.65 8.51 1.24
N HIS A 257 17.69 9.45 1.27
CA HIS A 257 16.66 9.55 0.25
C HIS A 257 17.26 9.73 -1.15
N ILE A 258 16.67 9.10 -2.15
CA ILE A 258 16.98 9.33 -3.57
C ILE A 258 15.82 10.13 -4.16
N LYS A 259 16.11 11.35 -4.62
CA LYS A 259 15.10 12.23 -5.22
C LYS A 259 14.77 11.78 -6.63
N ALA A 260 13.47 11.70 -6.95
CA ALA A 260 12.98 11.43 -8.29
C ALA A 260 11.74 12.30 -8.59
N PRO A 261 11.50 12.69 -9.85
CA PRO A 261 10.31 13.42 -10.24
C PRO A 261 9.08 12.50 -10.19
N VAL A 262 7.92 13.04 -9.86
CA VAL A 262 6.63 12.33 -9.99
C VAL A 262 6.19 12.42 -11.45
N ALA A 263 5.75 11.32 -12.04
CA ALA A 263 5.12 11.31 -13.36
C ALA A 263 3.61 11.52 -13.20
N VAL A 264 3.07 12.62 -13.72
CA VAL A 264 1.67 13.04 -13.62
C VAL A 264 0.99 13.12 -14.98
#